data_311ef5996406a20d1d4e30ffe8e2fd55
#
_entry.id   311ef5996406a20d1d4e30ffe8e2fd55
#
_cell.length_a   1.000
_cell.length_b   1.000
_cell.length_c   1.000
_cell.angle_alpha   90.00
_cell.angle_beta   90.00
_cell.angle_gamma   90.00
#
_symmetry.space_group_name_H-M   'P 1'
#
loop_
_entity.id
_entity.type
_entity.pdbx_description
1 polymer ?
#
loop_
_entity_poly.entity_id
_entity_poly.type
_entity_poly.pdbx_seq_one_letter_code
_entity_poly.pdbx_strand_id
1 'polypeptide(L)'
;MSVHAIKHPLVQHKLGLMREAGISTKSFRELAGELAKLLTYEATQDLELQEQEIDGWNGVPIPVQLLKGKKVTIVPILRAGLGMLDGVTDLIPSARVSVVGLYRDEQTLEPVPYFAKFAGDLDERMAIVIDPMLATGGTMVATLDMLRERGCKLMKVIVLVAAPEGIKRVQATYPDIEIYTAGIDDHLDENGYIVPGLGDAGDKIFGTR
;
A
#
# COMPACT_ATOMS: atom_id res chain seq x y z
N MET A 1 17.74 -0.06 -5.54
CA MET A 1 17.16 1.05 -4.74
C MET A 1 15.83 1.39 -5.35
N SER A 2 14.76 0.99 -4.71
CA SER A 2 13.48 0.85 -5.40
C SER A 2 12.36 1.68 -4.74
N VAL A 3 12.55 3.03 -4.76
CA VAL A 3 11.44 3.96 -4.49
C VAL A 3 10.94 4.50 -5.81
N HIS A 4 9.70 4.19 -6.12
CA HIS A 4 9.03 4.54 -7.36
C HIS A 4 8.01 5.66 -7.09
N ALA A 5 8.44 6.92 -7.28
CA ALA A 5 7.54 8.07 -7.26
C ALA A 5 6.87 8.19 -8.64
N ILE A 6 5.60 7.82 -8.71
CA ILE A 6 4.86 7.73 -9.97
C ILE A 6 4.49 9.13 -10.48
N LYS A 7 5.05 9.51 -11.63
CA LYS A 7 4.86 10.84 -12.23
C LYS A 7 3.76 10.90 -13.30
N HIS A 8 2.94 9.86 -13.41
CA HIS A 8 1.84 9.84 -14.35
C HIS A 8 0.88 11.02 -14.09
N PRO A 9 0.44 11.78 -15.13
CA PRO A 9 -0.38 12.98 -14.95
C PRO A 9 -1.66 12.76 -14.13
N LEU A 10 -2.35 11.62 -14.31
CA LEU A 10 -3.55 11.31 -13.52
C LEU A 10 -3.22 11.08 -12.04
N VAL A 11 -2.08 10.47 -11.72
CA VAL A 11 -1.64 10.29 -10.33
C VAL A 11 -1.36 11.64 -9.71
N GLN A 12 -0.61 12.51 -10.40
CA GLN A 12 -0.28 13.85 -9.88
C GLN A 12 -1.52 14.75 -9.75
N HIS A 13 -2.45 14.68 -10.70
CA HIS A 13 -3.70 15.42 -10.62
C HIS A 13 -4.53 15.00 -9.38
N LYS A 14 -4.73 13.70 -9.19
CA LYS A 14 -5.50 13.18 -8.05
C LYS A 14 -4.82 13.49 -6.71
N LEU A 15 -3.51 13.37 -6.63
CA LEU A 15 -2.75 13.75 -5.45
C LEU A 15 -2.91 15.26 -5.16
N GLY A 16 -2.85 16.10 -6.21
CA GLY A 16 -3.09 17.55 -6.08
C GLY A 16 -4.45 17.87 -5.47
N LEU A 17 -5.51 17.21 -5.93
CA LEU A 17 -6.87 17.38 -5.37
C LEU A 17 -6.95 16.93 -3.90
N MET A 18 -6.25 15.86 -3.52
CA MET A 18 -6.23 15.38 -2.13
C MET A 18 -5.59 16.36 -1.14
N ARG A 19 -4.74 17.28 -1.65
CA ARG A 19 -4.06 18.29 -0.80
C ARG A 19 -4.95 19.47 -0.43
N GLU A 20 -6.14 19.58 -1.02
CA GLU A 20 -7.06 20.67 -0.71
C GLU A 20 -7.48 20.64 0.76
N ALA A 21 -7.34 21.79 1.44
CA ALA A 21 -7.62 21.89 2.88
C ALA A 21 -9.08 21.57 3.23
N GLY A 22 -10.01 22.00 2.38
CA GLY A 22 -11.46 21.80 2.54
C GLY A 22 -12.02 20.52 1.90
N ILE A 23 -11.18 19.59 1.50
CA ILE A 23 -11.63 18.35 0.84
C ILE A 23 -12.61 17.58 1.73
N SER A 24 -13.74 17.14 1.16
CA SER A 24 -14.72 16.33 1.88
C SER A 24 -14.18 14.92 2.16
N THR A 25 -14.65 14.29 3.24
CA THR A 25 -14.38 12.87 3.54
C THR A 25 -14.72 11.97 2.36
N LYS A 26 -15.85 12.21 1.67
CA LYS A 26 -16.23 11.44 0.49
C LYS A 26 -15.16 11.54 -0.60
N SER A 27 -14.82 12.77 -1.01
CA SER A 27 -13.85 12.99 -2.09
C SER A 27 -12.45 12.48 -1.73
N PHE A 28 -12.02 12.64 -0.48
CA PHE A 28 -10.73 12.13 -0.03
C PHE A 28 -10.67 10.60 -0.11
N ARG A 29 -11.73 9.91 0.32
CA ARG A 29 -11.82 8.44 0.26
C ARG A 29 -11.85 7.91 -1.17
N GLU A 30 -12.63 8.56 -2.04
CA GLU A 30 -12.70 8.20 -3.46
C GLU A 30 -11.31 8.34 -4.13
N LEU A 31 -10.64 9.47 -3.92
CA LEU A 31 -9.30 9.71 -4.47
C LEU A 31 -8.25 8.75 -3.90
N ALA A 32 -8.34 8.39 -2.60
CA ALA A 32 -7.43 7.42 -2.00
C ALA A 32 -7.56 6.04 -2.67
N GLY A 33 -8.78 5.56 -2.93
CA GLY A 33 -9.04 4.32 -3.67
C GLY A 33 -8.55 4.38 -5.12
N GLU A 34 -8.80 5.50 -5.81
CA GLU A 34 -8.37 5.69 -7.20
C GLU A 34 -6.84 5.74 -7.33
N LEU A 35 -6.15 6.43 -6.43
CA LEU A 35 -4.68 6.44 -6.38
C LEU A 35 -4.12 5.07 -6.03
N ALA A 36 -4.72 4.37 -5.05
CA ALA A 36 -4.33 3.02 -4.70
C ALA A 36 -4.40 2.08 -5.90
N LYS A 37 -5.46 2.18 -6.72
CA LYS A 37 -5.61 1.41 -7.96
C LYS A 37 -4.49 1.71 -8.96
N LEU A 38 -4.19 2.98 -9.22
CA LEU A 38 -3.14 3.38 -10.15
C LEU A 38 -1.74 2.94 -9.68
N LEU A 39 -1.45 3.12 -8.39
CA LEU A 39 -0.17 2.69 -7.81
C LEU A 39 -0.03 1.17 -7.80
N THR A 40 -1.13 0.43 -7.59
CA THR A 40 -1.13 -1.04 -7.68
C THR A 40 -0.84 -1.51 -9.08
N TYR A 41 -1.41 -0.85 -10.11
CA TYR A 41 -1.09 -1.16 -11.51
C TYR A 41 0.42 -1.06 -11.77
N GLU A 42 1.05 0.01 -11.31
CA GLU A 42 2.51 0.19 -11.42
C GLU A 42 3.29 -0.85 -10.60
N ALA A 43 2.85 -1.14 -9.38
CA ALA A 43 3.53 -2.07 -8.47
C ALA A 43 3.44 -3.54 -8.92
N THR A 44 2.58 -3.87 -9.86
CA THR A 44 2.32 -5.25 -10.31
C THR A 44 2.83 -5.56 -11.71
N GLN A 45 3.62 -4.67 -12.31
CA GLN A 45 4.18 -4.86 -13.68
C GLN A 45 5.11 -6.08 -13.79
N ASP A 46 5.68 -6.54 -12.69
CA ASP A 46 6.61 -7.67 -12.61
C ASP A 46 5.94 -9.00 -12.24
N LEU A 47 4.61 -9.04 -12.17
CA LEU A 47 3.90 -10.30 -11.93
C LEU A 47 4.13 -11.28 -13.07
N GLU A 48 4.54 -12.51 -12.72
CA GLU A 48 4.81 -13.55 -13.69
C GLU A 48 3.54 -14.05 -14.35
N LEU A 49 3.62 -14.25 -15.67
CA LEU A 49 2.59 -14.88 -16.47
C LEU A 49 2.97 -16.33 -16.79
N GLN A 50 1.97 -17.16 -16.98
CA GLN A 50 2.12 -18.52 -17.50
C GLN A 50 1.16 -18.74 -18.67
N GLU A 51 1.61 -19.47 -19.68
CA GLU A 51 0.73 -19.90 -20.75
C GLU A 51 -0.19 -21.03 -20.24
N GLN A 52 -1.46 -20.91 -20.56
CA GLN A 52 -2.48 -21.90 -20.26
C GLN A 52 -3.44 -22.00 -21.44
N GLU A 53 -3.82 -23.23 -21.81
CA GLU A 53 -4.86 -23.46 -22.81
C GLU A 53 -6.25 -23.33 -22.18
N ILE A 54 -7.12 -22.58 -22.83
CA ILE A 54 -8.54 -22.43 -22.45
C ILE A 54 -9.44 -22.68 -23.65
N ASP A 55 -10.68 -23.06 -23.40
CA ASP A 55 -11.69 -23.14 -24.46
C ASP A 55 -12.09 -21.72 -24.91
N GLY A 56 -11.85 -21.40 -26.16
CA GLY A 56 -12.30 -20.16 -26.79
C GLY A 56 -13.84 -20.09 -26.89
N TRP A 57 -14.38 -18.92 -27.24
CA TRP A 57 -15.82 -18.70 -27.37
C TRP A 57 -16.53 -19.62 -28.37
N ASN A 58 -15.79 -20.16 -29.32
CA ASN A 58 -16.25 -21.10 -30.36
C ASN A 58 -15.94 -22.57 -30.02
N GLY A 59 -15.48 -22.86 -28.79
CA GLY A 59 -15.10 -24.20 -28.35
C GLY A 59 -13.76 -24.72 -28.89
N VAL A 60 -12.98 -23.87 -29.57
CA VAL A 60 -11.64 -24.23 -30.02
C VAL A 60 -10.62 -23.81 -28.96
N PRO A 61 -9.74 -24.73 -28.51
CA PRO A 61 -8.69 -24.41 -27.56
C PRO A 61 -7.75 -23.31 -28.06
N ILE A 62 -7.45 -22.34 -27.20
CA ILE A 62 -6.52 -21.22 -27.50
C ILE A 62 -5.53 -21.04 -26.33
N PRO A 63 -4.24 -20.77 -26.61
CA PRO A 63 -3.26 -20.42 -25.60
C PRO A 63 -3.49 -18.98 -25.14
N VAL A 64 -3.47 -18.76 -23.83
CA VAL A 64 -3.60 -17.43 -23.20
C VAL A 64 -2.55 -17.25 -22.11
N GLN A 65 -2.20 -16.00 -21.82
CA GLN A 65 -1.30 -15.65 -20.74
C GLN A 65 -2.12 -15.31 -19.49
N LEU A 66 -1.96 -16.09 -18.42
CA LEU A 66 -2.61 -15.87 -17.14
C LEU A 66 -1.57 -15.62 -16.06
N LEU A 67 -1.96 -14.90 -15.00
CA LEU A 67 -1.09 -14.72 -13.84
C LEU A 67 -0.70 -16.09 -13.26
N LYS A 68 0.60 -16.27 -13.05
CA LYS A 68 1.16 -17.50 -12.47
C LYS A 68 0.80 -17.60 -11.00
N GLY A 69 -0.14 -18.49 -10.70
CA GLY A 69 -0.65 -18.68 -9.34
C GLY A 69 -1.57 -17.54 -8.87
N LYS A 70 -2.16 -17.70 -7.70
CA LYS A 70 -3.04 -16.70 -7.05
C LYS A 70 -2.41 -16.26 -5.72
N LYS A 71 -1.20 -15.73 -5.77
CA LYS A 71 -0.37 -15.62 -4.57
C LYS A 71 -0.10 -14.17 -4.15
N VAL A 72 -1.11 -13.32 -4.23
CA VAL A 72 -1.05 -11.96 -3.68
C VAL A 72 -1.88 -11.88 -2.40
N THR A 73 -1.35 -11.21 -1.37
CA THR A 73 -2.10 -10.76 -0.21
C THR A 73 -1.94 -9.26 -0.02
N ILE A 74 -3.05 -8.57 0.19
CA ILE A 74 -3.06 -7.14 0.50
C ILE A 74 -3.05 -6.98 2.01
N VAL A 75 -2.22 -6.07 2.51
CA VAL A 75 -2.03 -5.86 3.94
C VAL A 75 -2.30 -4.41 4.29
N PRO A 76 -3.58 -4.01 4.46
CA PRO A 76 -3.90 -2.68 4.96
C PRO A 76 -3.45 -2.54 6.42
N ILE A 77 -2.79 -1.42 6.70
CA ILE A 77 -2.49 -1.01 8.07
C ILE A 77 -3.71 -0.24 8.61
N LEU A 78 -4.30 -0.75 9.68
CA LEU A 78 -5.46 -0.11 10.31
C LEU A 78 -5.02 1.21 10.98
N ARG A 79 -5.85 2.25 10.90
CA ARG A 79 -7.18 2.30 10.23
C ARG A 79 -7.08 2.78 8.79
N ALA A 80 -6.15 3.71 8.50
CA ALA A 80 -6.09 4.49 7.27
C ALA A 80 -5.90 3.65 5.99
N GLY A 81 -5.15 2.54 6.06
CA GLY A 81 -4.96 1.63 4.94
C GLY A 81 -6.26 1.04 4.36
N LEU A 82 -7.34 0.99 5.16
CA LEU A 82 -8.65 0.56 4.66
C LEU A 82 -9.20 1.46 3.56
N GLY A 83 -8.87 2.75 3.57
CA GLY A 83 -9.31 3.68 2.52
C GLY A 83 -8.69 3.40 1.14
N MET A 84 -7.65 2.58 1.09
CA MET A 84 -7.00 2.17 -0.14
C MET A 84 -7.44 0.77 -0.61
N LEU A 85 -8.03 -0.03 0.29
CA LEU A 85 -8.26 -1.47 0.08
C LEU A 85 -9.13 -1.76 -1.14
N ASP A 86 -10.26 -1.07 -1.29
CA ASP A 86 -11.19 -1.29 -2.40
C ASP A 86 -10.52 -1.03 -3.75
N GLY A 87 -9.71 0.03 -3.85
CA GLY A 87 -8.96 0.33 -5.08
C GLY A 87 -7.99 -0.78 -5.49
N VAL A 88 -7.33 -1.42 -4.52
CA VAL A 88 -6.41 -2.52 -4.79
C VAL A 88 -7.16 -3.80 -5.13
N THR A 89 -8.20 -4.14 -4.38
CA THR A 89 -8.99 -5.37 -4.60
C THR A 89 -9.82 -5.33 -5.88
N ASP A 90 -10.25 -4.16 -6.33
CA ASP A 90 -10.86 -3.97 -7.64
C ASP A 90 -9.93 -4.40 -8.79
N LEU A 91 -8.63 -4.14 -8.63
CA LEU A 91 -7.63 -4.51 -9.64
C LEU A 91 -7.18 -5.97 -9.51
N ILE A 92 -7.09 -6.48 -8.28
CA ILE A 92 -6.68 -7.87 -7.99
C ILE A 92 -7.78 -8.56 -7.16
N PRO A 93 -8.94 -8.90 -7.76
CA PRO A 93 -10.10 -9.44 -7.01
C PRO A 93 -9.82 -10.79 -6.32
N SER A 94 -8.82 -11.52 -6.80
CA SER A 94 -8.41 -12.82 -6.23
C SER A 94 -7.41 -12.70 -5.08
N ALA A 95 -6.94 -11.49 -4.74
CA ALA A 95 -6.02 -11.28 -3.63
C ALA A 95 -6.69 -11.65 -2.29
N ARG A 96 -5.91 -12.26 -1.39
CA ARG A 96 -6.33 -12.40 0.01
C ARG A 96 -6.05 -11.09 0.74
N VAL A 97 -6.79 -10.86 1.81
CA VAL A 97 -6.58 -9.69 2.67
C VAL A 97 -6.07 -10.16 4.03
N SER A 98 -4.91 -9.66 4.40
CA SER A 98 -4.32 -9.80 5.73
C SER A 98 -4.38 -8.43 6.39
N VAL A 99 -4.77 -8.33 7.65
CA VAL A 99 -4.99 -7.03 8.30
C VAL A 99 -4.08 -6.89 9.50
N VAL A 100 -3.45 -5.72 9.62
CA VAL A 100 -2.58 -5.38 10.75
C VAL A 100 -3.03 -4.06 11.37
N GLY A 101 -3.18 -4.04 12.69
CA GLY A 101 -3.49 -2.86 13.47
C GLY A 101 -2.36 -2.55 14.45
N LEU A 102 -1.82 -1.33 14.37
CA LEU A 102 -0.82 -0.82 15.29
C LEU A 102 -1.25 0.56 15.81
N TYR A 103 -0.89 0.83 17.04
CA TYR A 103 -0.93 2.19 17.59
C TYR A 103 0.49 2.60 17.99
N ARG A 104 0.71 3.89 18.12
CA ARG A 104 1.96 4.42 18.65
C ARG A 104 1.81 4.56 20.15
N ASP A 105 2.69 3.93 20.92
CA ASP A 105 2.77 4.12 22.36
C ASP A 105 3.11 5.57 22.67
N GLU A 106 2.38 6.19 23.59
CA GLU A 106 2.52 7.63 23.91
C GLU A 106 3.84 7.95 24.64
N GLN A 107 4.42 6.99 25.35
CA GLN A 107 5.65 7.17 26.13
C GLN A 107 6.90 6.83 25.33
N THR A 108 6.88 5.68 24.63
CA THR A 108 8.04 5.17 23.90
C THR A 108 8.08 5.62 22.43
N LEU A 109 6.93 6.09 21.90
CA LEU A 109 6.70 6.40 20.49
C LEU A 109 6.91 5.22 19.53
N GLU A 110 7.05 4.01 20.08
CA GLU A 110 7.21 2.78 19.28
C GLU A 110 5.85 2.22 18.84
N PRO A 111 5.80 1.56 17.66
CA PRO A 111 4.57 0.92 17.16
C PRO A 111 4.26 -0.35 17.97
N VAL A 112 3.05 -0.41 18.55
CA VAL A 112 2.55 -1.56 19.30
C VAL A 112 1.43 -2.23 18.54
N PRO A 113 1.55 -3.51 18.17
CA PRO A 113 0.49 -4.23 17.48
C PRO A 113 -0.64 -4.56 18.47
N TYR A 114 -1.89 -4.26 18.07
CA TYR A 114 -3.08 -4.65 18.83
C TYR A 114 -3.98 -5.64 18.05
N PHE A 115 -3.78 -5.76 16.75
CA PHE A 115 -4.52 -6.70 15.92
C PHE A 115 -3.67 -7.17 14.75
N ALA A 116 -3.69 -8.49 14.48
CA ALA A 116 -3.08 -9.04 13.29
C ALA A 116 -3.80 -10.32 12.85
N LYS A 117 -4.25 -10.34 11.60
CA LYS A 117 -4.86 -11.53 10.98
C LYS A 117 -4.26 -11.72 9.60
N PHE A 118 -3.58 -12.83 9.40
CA PHE A 118 -2.83 -13.12 8.18
C PHE A 118 -3.43 -14.30 7.41
N ALA A 119 -3.19 -14.31 6.09
CA ALA A 119 -3.42 -15.49 5.25
C ALA A 119 -2.51 -16.65 5.70
N GLY A 120 -3.01 -17.89 5.63
CA GLY A 120 -2.29 -19.05 6.16
C GLY A 120 -1.05 -19.49 5.38
N ASP A 121 -0.89 -19.02 4.13
CA ASP A 121 0.16 -19.41 3.19
C ASP A 121 1.02 -18.21 2.77
N LEU A 122 1.40 -17.36 3.75
CA LEU A 122 2.19 -16.14 3.52
C LEU A 122 3.56 -16.39 2.90
N ASP A 123 4.18 -17.51 3.20
CA ASP A 123 5.48 -17.93 2.66
C ASP A 123 5.47 -18.19 1.16
N GLU A 124 4.27 -18.39 0.59
CA GLU A 124 4.04 -18.57 -0.85
C GLU A 124 3.46 -17.32 -1.54
N ARG A 125 3.24 -16.21 -0.82
CA ARG A 125 2.57 -15.03 -1.31
C ARG A 125 3.50 -13.83 -1.43
N MET A 126 3.20 -12.96 -2.39
CA MET A 126 3.65 -11.57 -2.36
C MET A 126 2.70 -10.77 -1.46
N ALA A 127 3.22 -10.10 -0.45
CA ALA A 127 2.46 -9.17 0.37
C ALA A 127 2.61 -7.75 -0.18
N ILE A 128 1.49 -7.08 -0.41
CA ILE A 128 1.44 -5.65 -0.75
C ILE A 128 0.88 -4.92 0.46
N VAL A 129 1.76 -4.25 1.18
CA VAL A 129 1.39 -3.44 2.35
C VAL A 129 0.88 -2.09 1.87
N ILE A 130 -0.30 -1.68 2.34
CA ILE A 130 -0.93 -0.43 1.95
C ILE A 130 -1.21 0.46 3.16
N ASP A 131 -0.76 1.72 3.06
CA ASP A 131 -1.04 2.78 4.03
C ASP A 131 -1.01 4.13 3.28
N PRO A 132 -1.89 5.09 3.52
CA PRO A 132 -1.80 6.40 2.88
C PRO A 132 -0.50 7.15 3.13
N MET A 133 0.12 6.98 4.28
CA MET A 133 1.21 7.84 4.74
C MET A 133 2.43 7.03 5.17
N LEU A 134 3.58 7.26 4.55
CA LEU A 134 4.88 6.81 5.06
C LEU A 134 5.59 7.99 5.71
N ALA A 135 5.26 8.29 6.97
CA ALA A 135 5.84 9.39 7.72
C ALA A 135 7.17 8.99 8.39
N THR A 136 7.15 8.52 9.63
CA THR A 136 8.37 8.12 10.37
C THR A 136 8.90 6.73 10.00
N GLY A 137 8.10 5.92 9.31
CA GLY A 137 8.45 4.57 8.89
C GLY A 137 8.34 3.48 9.98
N GLY A 138 8.12 3.84 11.24
CA GLY A 138 8.08 2.86 12.34
C GLY A 138 6.98 1.81 12.18
N THR A 139 5.75 2.24 11.94
CA THR A 139 4.60 1.35 11.72
C THR A 139 4.80 0.44 10.50
N MET A 140 5.38 0.98 9.43
CA MET A 140 5.68 0.21 8.23
C MET A 140 6.73 -0.88 8.52
N VAL A 141 7.84 -0.54 9.17
CA VAL A 141 8.88 -1.52 9.55
C VAL A 141 8.28 -2.61 10.44
N ALA A 142 7.53 -2.26 11.48
CA ALA A 142 6.90 -3.24 12.36
C ALA A 142 5.94 -4.18 11.60
N THR A 143 5.20 -3.66 10.60
CA THR A 143 4.32 -4.49 9.75
C THR A 143 5.12 -5.46 8.90
N LEU A 144 6.22 -4.99 8.31
CA LEU A 144 7.12 -5.83 7.48
C LEU A 144 7.82 -6.91 8.33
N ASP A 145 8.22 -6.59 9.58
CA ASP A 145 8.77 -7.55 10.53
C ASP A 145 7.77 -8.67 10.82
N MET A 146 6.51 -8.30 11.11
CA MET A 146 5.44 -9.28 11.37
C MET A 146 5.17 -10.19 10.18
N LEU A 147 5.28 -9.71 8.95
CA LEU A 147 5.15 -10.52 7.74
C LEU A 147 6.35 -11.44 7.53
N ARG A 148 7.57 -10.92 7.74
CA ARG A 148 8.82 -11.70 7.63
C ARG A 148 8.88 -12.84 8.64
N GLU A 149 8.50 -12.58 9.90
CA GLU A 149 8.40 -13.60 10.95
C GLU A 149 7.46 -14.76 10.60
N ARG A 150 6.47 -14.49 9.73
CA ARG A 150 5.54 -15.52 9.21
C ARG A 150 5.98 -16.13 7.88
N GLY A 151 7.23 -15.90 7.49
CA GLY A 151 7.84 -16.51 6.31
C GLY A 151 7.56 -15.79 4.99
N CYS A 152 6.91 -14.61 4.99
CA CYS A 152 6.69 -13.85 3.77
C CYS A 152 8.03 -13.37 3.19
N LYS A 153 8.32 -13.76 1.94
CA LYS A 153 9.60 -13.49 1.28
C LYS A 153 9.54 -12.30 0.33
N LEU A 154 8.40 -12.12 -0.33
CA LEU A 154 8.18 -11.07 -1.31
C LEU A 154 7.23 -10.03 -0.73
N MET A 155 7.71 -8.82 -0.57
CA MET A 155 6.94 -7.73 0.00
C MET A 155 7.11 -6.47 -0.83
N LYS A 156 6.02 -5.73 -1.03
CA LYS A 156 6.00 -4.40 -1.63
C LYS A 156 5.19 -3.46 -0.76
N VAL A 157 5.47 -2.18 -0.86
CA VAL A 157 4.79 -1.11 -0.12
C VAL A 157 4.13 -0.15 -1.09
N ILE A 158 2.88 0.20 -0.87
CA ILE A 158 2.17 1.23 -1.61
C ILE A 158 1.67 2.28 -0.62
N VAL A 159 2.08 3.53 -0.84
CA VAL A 159 1.64 4.67 -0.02
C VAL A 159 1.25 5.84 -0.92
N LEU A 160 0.33 6.71 -0.48
CA LEU A 160 -0.06 7.86 -1.28
C LEU A 160 1.01 8.93 -1.24
N VAL A 161 1.54 9.25 -0.05
CA VAL A 161 2.67 10.15 0.13
C VAL A 161 3.70 9.58 1.11
N ALA A 162 4.96 9.93 0.90
CA ALA A 162 6.07 9.49 1.73
C ALA A 162 6.96 10.67 2.12
N ALA A 163 7.52 10.64 3.32
CA ALA A 163 8.61 11.50 3.73
C ALA A 163 9.97 10.82 3.53
N PRO A 164 11.04 11.57 3.25
CA PRO A 164 12.39 11.02 3.11
C PRO A 164 12.84 10.23 4.34
N GLU A 165 12.47 10.68 5.53
CA GLU A 165 12.79 10.04 6.81
C GLU A 165 12.18 8.64 6.92
N GLY A 166 10.91 8.50 6.55
CA GLY A 166 10.22 7.21 6.54
C GLY A 166 10.81 6.24 5.52
N ILE A 167 11.08 6.72 4.32
CA ILE A 167 11.75 5.94 3.27
C ILE A 167 13.11 5.44 3.77
N LYS A 168 13.93 6.34 4.32
CA LYS A 168 15.25 6.00 4.85
C LYS A 168 15.18 4.94 5.95
N ARG A 169 14.22 5.07 6.88
CA ARG A 169 14.04 4.11 7.97
C ARG A 169 13.65 2.73 7.44
N VAL A 170 12.71 2.66 6.50
CA VAL A 170 12.29 1.39 5.90
C VAL A 170 13.43 0.76 5.13
N GLN A 171 14.17 1.50 4.31
CA GLN A 171 15.29 1.00 3.53
C GLN A 171 16.50 0.57 4.38
N ALA A 172 16.70 1.18 5.55
CA ALA A 172 17.76 0.77 6.47
C ALA A 172 17.53 -0.66 7.01
N THR A 173 16.26 -1.07 7.19
CA THR A 173 15.89 -2.40 7.67
C THR A 173 15.64 -3.38 6.52
N TYR A 174 15.05 -2.87 5.42
CA TYR A 174 14.65 -3.63 4.24
C TYR A 174 15.22 -2.98 2.96
N PRO A 175 16.52 -3.15 2.66
CA PRO A 175 17.18 -2.44 1.56
C PRO A 175 16.61 -2.79 0.17
N ASP A 176 16.04 -3.99 0.03
CA ASP A 176 15.51 -4.50 -1.24
C ASP A 176 14.00 -4.28 -1.41
N ILE A 177 13.33 -3.65 -0.42
CA ILE A 177 11.89 -3.41 -0.51
C ILE A 177 11.56 -2.38 -1.57
N GLU A 178 10.55 -2.66 -2.37
CA GLU A 178 10.01 -1.70 -3.33
C GLU A 178 8.89 -0.87 -2.71
N ILE A 179 9.03 0.46 -2.81
CA ILE A 179 8.05 1.42 -2.30
C ILE A 179 7.48 2.20 -3.48
N TYR A 180 6.17 2.11 -3.68
CA TYR A 180 5.43 2.85 -4.71
C TYR A 180 4.65 3.97 -4.06
N THR A 181 4.81 5.20 -4.56
CA THR A 181 4.15 6.38 -4.00
C THR A 181 3.71 7.35 -5.09
N ALA A 182 2.63 8.08 -4.84
CA ALA A 182 2.22 9.18 -5.72
C ALA A 182 3.11 10.42 -5.54
N GLY A 183 3.69 10.61 -4.35
CA GLY A 183 4.60 11.73 -4.09
C GLY A 183 5.56 11.48 -2.93
N ILE A 184 6.77 12.02 -3.07
CA ILE A 184 7.72 12.16 -1.97
C ILE A 184 7.71 13.64 -1.59
N ASP A 185 7.34 13.92 -0.35
CA ASP A 185 7.22 15.26 0.20
C ASP A 185 8.51 15.71 0.89
N ASP A 186 8.57 16.96 1.38
CA ASP A 186 9.83 17.59 1.74
C ASP A 186 10.45 17.03 3.03
N HIS A 187 9.64 16.92 4.11
CA HIS A 187 10.14 16.53 5.43
C HIS A 187 8.98 16.20 6.40
N LEU A 188 9.33 15.82 7.62
CA LEU A 188 8.39 15.73 8.74
C LEU A 188 8.48 17.00 9.61
N ASP A 189 7.33 17.50 10.05
CA ASP A 189 7.29 18.55 11.06
C ASP A 189 7.64 18.02 12.48
N GLU A 190 7.62 18.89 13.48
CA GLU A 190 7.93 18.59 14.88
C GLU A 190 6.97 17.56 15.52
N ASN A 191 5.76 17.39 14.95
CA ASN A 191 4.75 16.44 15.39
C ASN A 191 4.80 15.13 14.58
N GLY A 192 5.69 15.03 13.59
CA GLY A 192 5.84 13.86 12.72
C GLY A 192 4.84 13.80 11.58
N TYR A 193 4.17 14.93 11.23
CA TYR A 193 3.36 15.03 10.02
C TYR A 193 4.21 15.34 8.80
N ILE A 194 3.82 14.77 7.68
CA ILE A 194 4.47 15.04 6.38
C ILE A 194 4.13 16.46 5.91
N VAL A 195 5.11 17.20 5.44
CA VAL A 195 4.96 18.55 4.87
C VAL A 195 5.38 18.53 3.40
N PRO A 196 4.51 19.00 2.48
CA PRO A 196 3.16 19.55 2.64
C PRO A 196 2.09 18.52 3.04
N GLY A 197 2.30 17.24 2.78
CA GLY A 197 1.46 16.12 3.25
C GLY A 197 0.00 16.15 2.80
N LEU A 198 -0.80 15.37 3.52
CA LEU A 198 -2.25 15.27 3.34
C LEU A 198 -3.01 15.54 4.66
N GLY A 199 -2.30 15.95 5.72
CA GLY A 199 -2.84 16.03 7.08
C GLY A 199 -3.07 14.63 7.69
N ASP A 200 -4.04 14.48 8.61
CA ASP A 200 -4.42 13.17 9.13
C ASP A 200 -5.29 12.41 8.12
N ALA A 201 -4.67 11.46 7.42
CA ALA A 201 -5.37 10.68 6.41
C ALA A 201 -6.43 9.75 7.02
N GLY A 202 -6.21 9.22 8.22
CA GLY A 202 -7.17 8.38 8.91
C GLY A 202 -8.46 9.15 9.22
N ASP A 203 -8.35 10.31 9.82
CA ASP A 203 -9.49 11.15 10.14
C ASP A 203 -10.21 11.64 8.88
N LYS A 204 -9.47 12.00 7.84
CA LYS A 204 -10.06 12.40 6.55
C LYS A 204 -10.81 11.25 5.85
N ILE A 205 -10.28 10.02 5.91
CA ILE A 205 -10.94 8.83 5.31
C ILE A 205 -12.22 8.48 6.07
N PHE A 206 -12.20 8.57 7.41
CA PHE A 206 -13.30 8.10 8.25
C PHE A 206 -14.25 9.21 8.73
N GLY A 207 -13.87 10.49 8.58
CA GLY A 207 -14.68 11.62 9.03
C GLY A 207 -14.75 11.68 10.55
N THR A 208 -13.66 11.41 11.24
CA THR A 208 -13.59 11.33 12.70
C THR A 208 -13.18 12.66 13.37
N ARG A 209 -13.02 13.71 12.58
CA ARG A 209 -12.87 15.11 13.02
C ARG A 209 -13.85 16.01 12.31
#